data_6cb548b9dfb1e078c8f03d77883fa56f
#
_entry.id   6cb548b9dfb1e078c8f03d77883fa56f
#
_cell.length_a   1.000
_cell.length_b   1.000
_cell.length_c   1.000
_cell.angle_alpha   90.00
_cell.angle_beta   90.00
_cell.angle_gamma   90.00
#
_symmetry.space_group_name_H-M   'P 1'
#
loop_
_entity.id
_entity.type
_entity.pdbx_description
1 polymer ?
#
loop_
_entity_poly.entity_id
_entity_poly.type
_entity_poly.pdbx_seq_one_letter_code
_entity_poly.pdbx_strand_id
1 'polypeptide(L)'
;MEQKKLKVVVVGGVAGGASAAARIKRLNEQAEVVVFEKGPDASFSNCSLPYYLSGTVEDSEDLVMMTPAGFRKKHDIDVRVRTEVLSIDRAAKTVMVRSEESGEMYSEAYDKLVLSPGANPIVPPPLRSCMGENVFTIRNVRDICAMKAWMDKPGVQDVFVIGGGFIGIEVAENLRLAGKKVRLAELSGQILQPFDEDIVQILHKELDDNGIELLLHTNVQSITADGVVVERAGTQETYPADAVVLAIGVVPETKLAAAAGLELGKSGAIHVNENYQTSDPDIYAVGDAIEIFDPQTHVWRKLALAGPAQFEARAAADHICGTAQQNHGFAGALCLRVFKQNAAAVGLSEAGAARAGIAADSVLIFPGDKVGIMPEWHYMALKLVFEKPTGTILGAQAIGEGDTVGRMNVIGALIRMHATIYDLKDLTLCYSPIYSTAKDPVNQAALVAINVLEGQIRQVHVSQVRGLVARGAYIVDVREPGEYAAGHLNGAHNIPLTQLRERMAEIPKDVPVYLHCRSSQRSYYAICCLRGHGYENVTNISGSFLGISLYEYFQDKTQGREPILTAYNFD
;
A
#
# COMPACT_ATOMS: atom_id res chain seq x y z
N MET A 1 53.04 6.00 -9.31
CA MET A 1 52.00 5.07 -9.85
C MET A 1 50.69 5.83 -9.81
N GLU A 2 50.09 6.15 -10.94
CA GLU A 2 48.74 6.67 -10.96
C GLU A 2 47.83 5.61 -10.32
N GLN A 3 47.11 6.00 -9.29
CA GLN A 3 46.16 5.11 -8.64
C GLN A 3 45.03 4.79 -9.67
N LYS A 4 44.87 3.51 -10.03
CA LYS A 4 43.83 3.09 -10.96
C LYS A 4 42.48 3.63 -10.48
N LYS A 5 41.80 4.41 -11.34
CA LYS A 5 40.48 4.95 -11.03
C LYS A 5 39.49 3.79 -10.87
N LEU A 6 38.68 3.84 -9.82
CA LEU A 6 37.56 2.90 -9.63
C LEU A 6 36.56 3.07 -10.77
N LYS A 7 36.30 1.99 -11.51
CA LYS A 7 35.27 1.97 -12.57
C LYS A 7 34.03 1.21 -12.11
N VAL A 8 32.90 1.92 -12.07
CA VAL A 8 31.61 1.34 -11.67
C VAL A 8 30.65 1.40 -12.84
N VAL A 9 30.10 0.22 -13.18
CA VAL A 9 29.02 0.11 -14.15
C VAL A 9 27.70 -0.09 -13.40
N VAL A 10 26.66 0.61 -13.83
CA VAL A 10 25.30 0.52 -13.27
C VAL A 10 24.34 0.11 -14.38
N VAL A 11 23.55 -0.92 -14.15
CA VAL A 11 22.51 -1.41 -15.06
C VAL A 11 21.13 -0.96 -14.57
N GLY A 12 20.48 -0.10 -15.31
CA GLY A 12 19.22 0.58 -14.95
C GLY A 12 19.46 1.98 -14.39
N GLY A 13 18.83 2.97 -14.99
CA GLY A 13 19.05 4.40 -14.74
C GLY A 13 17.95 5.11 -13.96
N VAL A 14 17.03 4.35 -13.27
CA VAL A 14 15.92 4.94 -12.55
C VAL A 14 16.22 4.99 -11.04
N ALA A 15 15.27 4.80 -10.14
CA ALA A 15 15.38 5.10 -8.72
C ALA A 15 16.66 4.55 -8.03
N GLY A 16 16.87 3.24 -8.05
CA GLY A 16 18.02 2.61 -7.40
C GLY A 16 19.34 2.93 -8.10
N GLY A 17 19.42 2.70 -9.42
CA GLY A 17 20.67 2.88 -10.17
C GLY A 17 21.14 4.32 -10.25
N ALA A 18 20.24 5.27 -10.55
CA ALA A 18 20.57 6.70 -10.57
C ALA A 18 21.06 7.19 -9.19
N SER A 19 20.41 6.72 -8.10
CA SER A 19 20.78 7.08 -6.73
C SER A 19 22.15 6.50 -6.34
N ALA A 20 22.44 5.24 -6.71
CA ALA A 20 23.73 4.61 -6.49
C ALA A 20 24.85 5.33 -7.25
N ALA A 21 24.68 5.59 -8.55
CA ALA A 21 25.62 6.31 -9.39
C ALA A 21 25.98 7.69 -8.81
N ALA A 22 24.96 8.48 -8.47
CA ALA A 22 25.13 9.81 -7.89
C ALA A 22 25.80 9.76 -6.49
N ARG A 23 25.53 8.72 -5.69
CA ARG A 23 26.16 8.56 -4.38
C ARG A 23 27.62 8.16 -4.51
N ILE A 24 27.97 7.26 -5.41
CA ILE A 24 29.37 6.85 -5.69
C ILE A 24 30.21 8.06 -6.06
N LYS A 25 29.72 8.89 -6.98
CA LYS A 25 30.43 10.12 -7.39
C LYS A 25 30.64 11.11 -6.23
N ARG A 26 29.65 11.26 -5.33
CA ARG A 26 29.81 12.11 -4.13
C ARG A 26 30.83 11.58 -3.14
N LEU A 27 31.04 10.27 -3.09
CA LEU A 27 32.03 9.64 -2.19
C LEU A 27 33.42 9.54 -2.83
N ASN A 28 33.49 9.36 -4.14
CA ASN A 28 34.72 9.25 -4.89
C ASN A 28 34.57 10.00 -6.24
N GLU A 29 34.93 11.28 -6.23
CA GLU A 29 34.86 12.16 -7.40
C GLU A 29 35.70 11.66 -8.58
N GLN A 30 36.76 10.89 -8.30
CA GLN A 30 37.64 10.34 -9.34
C GLN A 30 37.10 9.05 -9.97
N ALA A 31 36.06 8.44 -9.40
CA ALA A 31 35.47 7.23 -9.95
C ALA A 31 34.91 7.49 -11.37
N GLU A 32 35.14 6.55 -12.27
CA GLU A 32 34.46 6.48 -13.56
C GLU A 32 33.14 5.74 -13.36
N VAL A 33 32.01 6.42 -13.58
CA VAL A 33 30.67 5.83 -13.41
C VAL A 33 29.94 5.87 -14.74
N VAL A 34 29.56 4.68 -15.23
CA VAL A 34 28.79 4.49 -16.46
C VAL A 34 27.45 3.85 -16.11
N VAL A 35 26.35 4.45 -16.57
CA VAL A 35 24.99 3.93 -16.37
C VAL A 35 24.41 3.50 -17.71
N PHE A 36 23.95 2.27 -17.82
CA PHE A 36 23.23 1.75 -18.98
C PHE A 36 21.74 1.69 -18.69
N GLU A 37 20.95 2.40 -19.49
CA GLU A 37 19.48 2.35 -19.44
C GLU A 37 18.95 1.92 -20.81
N LYS A 38 18.16 0.84 -20.83
CA LYS A 38 17.58 0.32 -22.07
C LYS A 38 16.49 1.20 -22.66
N GLY A 39 15.80 1.96 -21.80
CA GLY A 39 14.79 2.92 -22.22
C GLY A 39 15.39 4.21 -22.75
N PRO A 40 14.58 5.11 -23.32
CA PRO A 40 15.02 6.43 -23.78
C PRO A 40 15.27 7.39 -22.62
N ASP A 41 14.68 7.15 -21.46
CA ASP A 41 14.64 8.07 -20.33
C ASP A 41 15.34 7.47 -19.12
N ALA A 42 16.27 8.22 -18.54
CA ALA A 42 16.88 7.92 -17.27
C ALA A 42 16.25 8.79 -16.18
N SER A 43 16.24 8.27 -14.92
CA SER A 43 15.80 9.05 -13.74
C SER A 43 14.41 9.68 -13.89
N PHE A 44 13.41 8.91 -14.27
CA PHE A 44 12.03 9.36 -14.32
C PHE A 44 11.23 8.93 -13.09
N SER A 45 10.12 9.64 -12.83
CA SER A 45 9.24 9.37 -11.69
C SER A 45 8.20 8.31 -12.04
N ASN A 46 8.48 7.03 -11.71
CA ASN A 46 7.55 5.92 -11.94
C ASN A 46 6.20 6.12 -11.26
N CYS A 47 6.22 6.57 -10.00
CA CYS A 47 5.00 6.76 -9.22
C CYS A 47 4.14 7.93 -9.71
N SER A 48 4.69 8.84 -10.55
CA SER A 48 3.95 9.96 -11.10
C SER A 48 3.30 9.64 -12.46
N LEU A 49 3.58 8.49 -13.06
CA LEU A 49 3.07 8.13 -14.39
C LEU A 49 1.52 8.19 -14.46
N PRO A 50 0.74 7.64 -13.50
CA PRO A 50 -0.71 7.70 -13.58
C PRO A 50 -1.27 9.12 -13.60
N TYR A 51 -0.62 10.07 -12.93
CA TYR A 51 -1.07 11.46 -12.84
C TYR A 51 -0.99 12.25 -14.17
N TYR A 52 -0.24 11.73 -15.14
CA TYR A 52 -0.22 12.27 -16.50
C TYR A 52 -1.55 12.00 -17.24
N LEU A 53 -2.28 10.93 -16.89
CA LEU A 53 -3.57 10.59 -17.52
C LEU A 53 -4.65 11.62 -17.20
N SER A 54 -4.69 12.13 -15.98
CA SER A 54 -5.66 13.15 -15.54
C SER A 54 -5.27 14.58 -15.92
N GLY A 55 -4.01 14.80 -16.34
CA GLY A 55 -3.45 16.13 -16.55
C GLY A 55 -2.98 16.81 -15.26
N THR A 56 -2.92 16.08 -14.13
CA THR A 56 -2.27 16.59 -12.90
C THR A 56 -0.78 16.86 -13.16
N VAL A 57 -0.12 16.00 -13.92
CA VAL A 57 1.16 16.28 -14.60
C VAL A 57 0.79 16.67 -16.01
N GLU A 58 1.07 17.91 -16.40
CA GLU A 58 0.64 18.46 -17.69
C GLU A 58 1.54 18.04 -18.85
N ASP A 59 2.85 18.01 -18.60
CA ASP A 59 3.86 17.65 -19.60
C ASP A 59 4.57 16.34 -19.22
N SER A 60 4.70 15.44 -20.20
CA SER A 60 5.44 14.20 -20.02
C SER A 60 6.94 14.41 -19.79
N GLU A 61 7.50 15.54 -20.20
CA GLU A 61 8.89 15.91 -19.94
C GLU A 61 9.14 16.13 -18.43
N ASP A 62 8.14 16.59 -17.67
CA ASP A 62 8.21 16.77 -16.21
C ASP A 62 8.31 15.43 -15.45
N LEU A 63 7.97 14.32 -16.09
CA LEU A 63 8.17 12.99 -15.54
C LEU A 63 9.65 12.60 -15.49
N VAL A 64 10.50 13.20 -16.37
CA VAL A 64 11.94 12.92 -16.44
C VAL A 64 12.69 13.85 -15.48
N MET A 65 13.11 13.31 -14.35
CA MET A 65 13.76 14.07 -13.27
C MET A 65 15.16 14.58 -13.67
N MET A 66 15.87 13.83 -14.51
CA MET A 66 17.21 14.21 -14.97
C MET A 66 17.57 13.54 -16.30
N THR A 67 18.00 14.34 -17.26
CA THR A 67 18.47 13.85 -18.56
C THR A 67 19.93 13.36 -18.49
N PRO A 68 20.40 12.55 -19.48
CA PRO A 68 21.82 12.17 -19.59
C PRO A 68 22.78 13.36 -19.56
N ALA A 69 22.45 14.44 -20.26
CA ALA A 69 23.24 15.69 -20.25
C ALA A 69 23.27 16.33 -18.84
N GLY A 70 22.15 16.28 -18.12
CA GLY A 70 22.06 16.73 -16.73
C GLY A 70 22.96 15.93 -15.79
N PHE A 71 22.99 14.60 -15.93
CA PHE A 71 23.90 13.72 -15.17
C PHE A 71 25.36 14.04 -15.44
N ARG A 72 25.72 14.21 -16.72
CA ARG A 72 27.09 14.59 -17.10
C ARG A 72 27.49 15.94 -16.51
N LYS A 73 26.64 16.96 -16.66
CA LYS A 73 26.91 18.32 -16.20
C LYS A 73 26.99 18.45 -14.69
N LYS A 74 26.08 17.77 -13.98
CA LYS A 74 25.91 17.94 -12.53
C LYS A 74 26.78 16.97 -11.71
N HIS A 75 27.04 15.78 -12.23
CA HIS A 75 27.65 14.70 -11.49
C HIS A 75 28.84 14.04 -12.19
N ASP A 76 29.19 14.43 -13.41
CA ASP A 76 30.20 13.78 -14.25
C ASP A 76 29.96 12.24 -14.36
N ILE A 77 28.70 11.86 -14.59
CA ILE A 77 28.26 10.48 -14.81
C ILE A 77 27.95 10.29 -16.28
N ASP A 78 28.45 9.21 -16.88
CA ASP A 78 28.16 8.81 -18.25
C ASP A 78 26.89 7.94 -18.30
N VAL A 79 25.75 8.53 -18.68
CA VAL A 79 24.47 7.83 -18.80
C VAL A 79 24.19 7.55 -20.26
N ARG A 80 24.14 6.28 -20.63
CA ARG A 80 23.86 5.80 -21.99
C ARG A 80 22.45 5.19 -22.02
N VAL A 81 21.50 5.97 -22.49
CA VAL A 81 20.12 5.52 -22.73
C VAL A 81 20.01 4.72 -24.01
N ARG A 82 18.88 4.04 -24.26
CA ARG A 82 18.68 3.14 -25.41
C ARG A 82 19.82 2.12 -25.56
N THR A 83 20.38 1.71 -24.43
CA THR A 83 21.56 0.84 -24.39
C THR A 83 21.30 -0.31 -23.42
N GLU A 84 21.14 -1.52 -23.95
CA GLU A 84 20.80 -2.71 -23.20
C GLU A 84 22.04 -3.52 -22.84
N VAL A 85 22.18 -3.91 -21.59
CA VAL A 85 23.16 -4.89 -21.13
C VAL A 85 22.60 -6.28 -21.39
N LEU A 86 23.29 -7.06 -22.23
CA LEU A 86 22.84 -8.37 -22.69
C LEU A 86 23.39 -9.53 -21.84
N SER A 87 24.61 -9.42 -21.35
CA SER A 87 25.25 -10.44 -20.51
C SER A 87 26.34 -9.88 -19.63
N ILE A 88 26.69 -10.63 -18.58
CA ILE A 88 27.76 -10.32 -17.64
C ILE A 88 28.79 -11.47 -17.71
N ASP A 89 30.05 -11.13 -18.01
CA ASP A 89 31.19 -12.04 -17.81
C ASP A 89 31.87 -11.70 -16.47
N ARG A 90 31.59 -12.50 -15.46
CA ARG A 90 32.10 -12.32 -14.11
C ARG A 90 33.61 -12.53 -14.01
N ALA A 91 34.15 -13.45 -14.79
CA ALA A 91 35.59 -13.77 -14.78
C ALA A 91 36.42 -12.66 -15.43
N ALA A 92 35.95 -12.13 -16.57
CA ALA A 92 36.58 -11.03 -17.27
C ALA A 92 36.22 -9.64 -16.65
N LYS A 93 35.23 -9.59 -15.74
CA LYS A 93 34.64 -8.35 -15.21
C LYS A 93 34.19 -7.38 -16.31
N THR A 94 33.38 -7.88 -17.24
CA THR A 94 32.84 -7.10 -18.34
C THR A 94 31.35 -7.34 -18.50
N VAL A 95 30.65 -6.34 -19.05
CA VAL A 95 29.29 -6.48 -19.54
C VAL A 95 29.26 -6.33 -21.05
N MET A 96 28.47 -7.16 -21.74
CA MET A 96 28.20 -7.01 -23.16
C MET A 96 27.01 -6.08 -23.34
N VAL A 97 27.15 -5.07 -24.13
CA VAL A 97 26.17 -3.99 -24.31
C VAL A 97 25.76 -3.88 -25.77
N ARG A 98 24.50 -3.56 -26.02
CA ARG A 98 23.96 -3.27 -27.35
C ARG A 98 23.30 -1.88 -27.37
N SER A 99 23.73 -1.03 -28.27
CA SER A 99 23.03 0.23 -28.59
C SER A 99 21.81 -0.05 -29.47
N GLU A 100 20.63 0.42 -29.06
CA GLU A 100 19.39 0.32 -29.85
C GLU A 100 19.48 1.21 -31.12
N GLU A 101 20.17 2.35 -31.03
CA GLU A 101 20.24 3.31 -32.13
C GLU A 101 21.17 2.86 -33.27
N SER A 102 22.37 2.37 -32.95
CA SER A 102 23.36 1.93 -33.94
C SER A 102 23.34 0.43 -34.22
N GLY A 103 22.73 -0.37 -33.35
CA GLY A 103 22.83 -1.84 -33.35
C GLY A 103 24.22 -2.35 -32.94
N GLU A 104 25.16 -1.45 -32.60
CA GLU A 104 26.52 -1.80 -32.21
C GLU A 104 26.53 -2.60 -30.89
N MET A 105 27.38 -3.64 -30.87
CA MET A 105 27.67 -4.43 -29.68
C MET A 105 29.10 -4.19 -29.24
N TYR A 106 29.31 -3.90 -27.96
CA TYR A 106 30.63 -3.72 -27.38
C TYR A 106 30.70 -4.22 -25.96
N SER A 107 31.92 -4.39 -25.46
CA SER A 107 32.17 -4.82 -24.09
C SER A 107 32.59 -3.63 -23.22
N GLU A 108 32.02 -3.48 -22.05
CA GLU A 108 32.36 -2.46 -21.06
C GLU A 108 32.91 -3.14 -19.79
N ALA A 109 34.13 -2.77 -19.40
CA ALA A 109 34.78 -3.34 -18.21
C ALA A 109 34.32 -2.62 -16.92
N TYR A 110 34.36 -3.33 -15.80
CA TYR A 110 34.04 -2.79 -14.48
C TYR A 110 34.99 -3.29 -13.39
N ASP A 111 35.19 -2.50 -12.36
CA ASP A 111 35.75 -2.96 -11.09
C ASP A 111 34.63 -3.36 -10.14
N LYS A 112 33.48 -2.64 -10.18
CA LYS A 112 32.23 -2.97 -9.46
C LYS A 112 31.02 -2.79 -10.40
N LEU A 113 30.02 -3.66 -10.23
CA LEU A 113 28.79 -3.65 -10.99
C LEU A 113 27.58 -3.49 -10.07
N VAL A 114 26.66 -2.61 -10.39
CA VAL A 114 25.39 -2.42 -9.68
C VAL A 114 24.23 -2.81 -10.60
N LEU A 115 23.43 -3.79 -10.21
CA LEU A 115 22.24 -4.22 -10.93
C LEU A 115 21.01 -3.54 -10.31
N SER A 116 20.31 -2.73 -11.09
CA SER A 116 19.04 -2.10 -10.75
C SER A 116 18.04 -2.17 -11.90
N PRO A 117 17.78 -3.39 -12.45
CA PRO A 117 16.93 -3.55 -13.64
C PRO A 117 15.43 -3.38 -13.32
N GLY A 118 15.07 -3.27 -12.04
CA GLY A 118 13.71 -3.10 -11.59
C GLY A 118 12.84 -4.35 -11.75
N ALA A 119 11.55 -4.15 -12.01
CA ALA A 119 10.57 -5.21 -12.21
C ALA A 119 9.77 -5.02 -13.51
N ASN A 120 9.18 -6.08 -14.02
CA ASN A 120 8.32 -6.04 -15.20
C ASN A 120 6.86 -6.23 -14.82
N PRO A 121 5.91 -5.56 -15.50
CA PRO A 121 4.50 -5.86 -15.36
C PRO A 121 4.19 -7.34 -15.66
N ILE A 122 3.32 -7.93 -14.88
CA ILE A 122 2.84 -9.30 -15.11
C ILE A 122 1.80 -9.27 -16.22
N VAL A 123 2.02 -10.08 -17.26
CA VAL A 123 1.03 -10.38 -18.29
C VAL A 123 0.74 -11.88 -18.19
N PRO A 124 -0.45 -12.30 -17.73
CA PRO A 124 -0.81 -13.71 -17.58
C PRO A 124 -0.77 -14.43 -18.92
N PRO A 125 -0.37 -15.71 -18.95
CA PRO A 125 -0.29 -16.47 -20.20
C PRO A 125 -1.56 -16.40 -21.06
N PRO A 126 -2.80 -16.51 -20.51
CA PRO A 126 -4.03 -16.40 -21.32
C PRO A 126 -4.19 -15.04 -22.00
N LEU A 127 -3.68 -13.94 -21.40
CA LEU A 127 -3.82 -12.60 -21.94
C LEU A 127 -2.68 -12.18 -22.87
N ARG A 128 -1.61 -12.96 -22.99
CA ARG A 128 -0.46 -12.63 -23.88
C ARG A 128 -0.85 -12.52 -25.35
N SER A 129 -1.75 -13.38 -25.81
CA SER A 129 -2.26 -13.36 -27.18
C SER A 129 -3.29 -12.25 -27.44
N CYS A 130 -3.75 -11.59 -26.37
CA CYS A 130 -4.75 -10.51 -26.43
C CYS A 130 -4.12 -9.12 -26.37
N MET A 131 -2.78 -9.00 -26.38
CA MET A 131 -2.04 -7.74 -26.33
C MET A 131 -2.16 -7.01 -27.68
N GLY A 132 -3.26 -6.26 -27.85
CA GLY A 132 -3.52 -5.38 -28.98
C GLY A 132 -3.06 -3.93 -28.72
N GLU A 133 -3.30 -3.04 -29.69
CA GLU A 133 -2.93 -1.62 -29.57
C GLU A 133 -3.68 -0.88 -28.45
N ASN A 134 -4.82 -1.42 -28.00
CA ASN A 134 -5.67 -0.89 -26.94
C ASN A 134 -5.46 -1.57 -25.57
N VAL A 135 -4.43 -2.42 -25.42
CA VAL A 135 -4.11 -3.12 -24.17
C VAL A 135 -2.78 -2.65 -23.64
N PHE A 136 -2.78 -2.08 -22.44
CA PHE A 136 -1.64 -1.36 -21.87
C PHE A 136 -1.13 -2.02 -20.59
N THR A 137 0.17 -1.92 -20.38
CA THR A 137 0.83 -2.02 -19.09
C THR A 137 1.56 -0.70 -18.84
N ILE A 138 1.88 -0.37 -17.59
CA ILE A 138 2.57 0.88 -17.25
C ILE A 138 3.86 0.55 -16.55
N ARG A 139 4.98 0.98 -17.15
CA ARG A 139 6.32 0.81 -16.58
C ARG A 139 7.21 2.04 -16.73
N ASN A 140 7.06 2.80 -17.80
CA ASN A 140 7.93 3.92 -18.16
C ASN A 140 7.16 5.07 -18.84
N VAL A 141 7.86 6.16 -19.15
CA VAL A 141 7.25 7.36 -19.77
C VAL A 141 6.65 7.04 -21.15
N ARG A 142 7.31 6.19 -21.95
CA ARG A 142 6.79 5.80 -23.28
C ARG A 142 5.43 5.10 -23.16
N ASP A 143 5.29 4.20 -22.17
CA ASP A 143 4.06 3.44 -21.98
C ASP A 143 2.89 4.38 -21.62
N ILE A 144 3.12 5.32 -20.69
CA ILE A 144 2.06 6.24 -20.26
C ILE A 144 1.70 7.25 -21.36
N CYS A 145 2.67 7.70 -22.15
CA CYS A 145 2.42 8.56 -23.32
C CYS A 145 1.59 7.84 -24.38
N ALA A 146 1.93 6.58 -24.70
CA ALA A 146 1.16 5.78 -25.65
C ALA A 146 -0.28 5.56 -25.16
N MET A 147 -0.45 5.24 -23.87
CA MET A 147 -1.75 5.08 -23.22
C MET A 147 -2.56 6.38 -23.27
N LYS A 148 -1.96 7.52 -22.89
CA LYS A 148 -2.61 8.84 -22.93
C LYS A 148 -3.05 9.19 -24.35
N ALA A 149 -2.19 9.00 -25.35
CA ALA A 149 -2.51 9.25 -26.74
C ALA A 149 -3.68 8.37 -27.26
N TRP A 150 -3.81 7.14 -26.75
CA TRP A 150 -4.95 6.28 -27.04
C TRP A 150 -6.22 6.80 -26.38
N MET A 151 -6.15 7.12 -25.07
CA MET A 151 -7.29 7.63 -24.30
C MET A 151 -7.85 8.94 -24.86
N ASP A 152 -7.03 9.76 -25.50
CA ASP A 152 -7.42 11.03 -26.08
C ASP A 152 -8.09 10.90 -27.47
N LYS A 153 -8.11 9.69 -28.07
CA LYS A 153 -8.80 9.46 -29.33
C LYS A 153 -10.31 9.66 -29.20
N PRO A 154 -10.98 10.26 -30.20
CA PRO A 154 -12.44 10.35 -30.23
C PRO A 154 -13.10 8.97 -30.12
N GLY A 155 -14.11 8.86 -29.26
CA GLY A 155 -14.88 7.63 -29.06
C GLY A 155 -14.33 6.69 -27.99
N VAL A 156 -13.12 6.88 -27.48
CA VAL A 156 -12.58 6.09 -26.36
C VAL A 156 -13.17 6.61 -25.05
N GLN A 157 -14.07 5.84 -24.46
CA GLN A 157 -14.81 6.19 -23.23
C GLN A 157 -14.75 5.09 -22.17
N ASP A 158 -14.98 3.84 -22.54
CA ASP A 158 -15.06 2.70 -21.63
C ASP A 158 -13.67 2.08 -21.41
N VAL A 159 -13.13 2.20 -20.20
CA VAL A 159 -11.80 1.67 -19.84
C VAL A 159 -11.93 0.60 -18.78
N PHE A 160 -11.30 -0.53 -19.04
CA PHE A 160 -11.29 -1.68 -18.13
C PHE A 160 -9.90 -1.83 -17.50
N VAL A 161 -9.81 -1.68 -16.18
CA VAL A 161 -8.57 -1.86 -15.40
C VAL A 161 -8.60 -3.23 -14.73
N ILE A 162 -7.53 -4.00 -14.87
CA ILE A 162 -7.40 -5.34 -14.32
C ILE A 162 -6.34 -5.30 -13.21
N GLY A 163 -6.78 -5.52 -11.97
CA GLY A 163 -5.95 -5.52 -10.75
C GLY A 163 -6.21 -4.33 -9.84
N GLY A 164 -6.61 -4.61 -8.59
CA GLY A 164 -6.94 -3.66 -7.53
C GLY A 164 -5.74 -3.33 -6.61
N GLY A 165 -4.51 -3.43 -7.10
CA GLY A 165 -3.31 -2.96 -6.42
C GLY A 165 -3.10 -1.44 -6.56
N PHE A 166 -1.98 -0.92 -6.02
CA PHE A 166 -1.68 0.52 -6.04
C PHE A 166 -1.76 1.13 -7.44
N ILE A 167 -1.05 0.53 -8.42
CA ILE A 167 -1.03 1.01 -9.80
C ILE A 167 -2.44 1.03 -10.40
N GLY A 168 -3.22 -0.04 -10.19
CA GLY A 168 -4.56 -0.14 -10.74
C GLY A 168 -5.52 0.90 -10.16
N ILE A 169 -5.46 1.15 -8.86
CA ILE A 169 -6.27 2.17 -8.19
C ILE A 169 -5.90 3.59 -8.66
N GLU A 170 -4.61 3.93 -8.69
CA GLU A 170 -4.15 5.25 -9.14
C GLU A 170 -4.49 5.48 -10.62
N VAL A 171 -4.37 4.46 -11.47
CA VAL A 171 -4.78 4.53 -12.88
C VAL A 171 -6.29 4.71 -13.01
N ALA A 172 -7.08 3.92 -12.27
CA ALA A 172 -8.54 4.00 -12.32
C ALA A 172 -9.04 5.38 -11.87
N GLU A 173 -8.47 5.93 -10.79
CA GLU A 173 -8.77 7.28 -10.32
C GLU A 173 -8.44 8.33 -11.39
N ASN A 174 -7.20 8.32 -11.91
CA ASN A 174 -6.76 9.33 -12.88
C ASN A 174 -7.52 9.26 -14.20
N LEU A 175 -7.91 8.07 -14.67
CA LEU A 175 -8.80 7.90 -15.82
C LEU A 175 -10.21 8.44 -15.53
N ARG A 176 -10.73 8.20 -14.33
CA ARG A 176 -12.03 8.73 -13.92
C ARG A 176 -12.01 10.26 -13.85
N LEU A 177 -10.94 10.86 -13.31
CA LEU A 177 -10.72 12.31 -13.31
C LEU A 177 -10.58 12.88 -14.73
N ALA A 178 -10.03 12.11 -15.67
CA ALA A 178 -9.99 12.45 -17.09
C ALA A 178 -11.36 12.26 -17.81
N GLY A 179 -12.44 11.96 -17.08
CA GLY A 179 -13.80 11.84 -17.61
C GLY A 179 -14.13 10.50 -18.27
N LYS A 180 -13.31 9.47 -18.10
CA LYS A 180 -13.56 8.13 -18.61
C LYS A 180 -14.56 7.37 -17.74
N LYS A 181 -15.26 6.40 -18.33
CA LYS A 181 -16.02 5.38 -17.61
C LYS A 181 -15.08 4.24 -17.26
N VAL A 182 -14.88 3.98 -15.97
CA VAL A 182 -13.89 3.04 -15.49
C VAL A 182 -14.52 1.86 -14.80
N ARG A 183 -14.14 0.65 -15.22
CA ARG A 183 -14.36 -0.60 -14.50
C ARG A 183 -13.04 -1.12 -13.96
N LEU A 184 -13.04 -1.54 -12.71
CA LEU A 184 -11.87 -2.11 -12.05
C LEU A 184 -12.19 -3.54 -11.60
N ALA A 185 -11.54 -4.54 -12.20
CA ALA A 185 -11.69 -5.93 -11.80
C ALA A 185 -10.54 -6.36 -10.86
N GLU A 186 -10.91 -6.99 -9.76
CA GLU A 186 -9.98 -7.59 -8.80
C GLU A 186 -10.36 -9.06 -8.55
N LEU A 187 -9.38 -9.95 -8.62
CA LEU A 187 -9.57 -11.39 -8.44
C LEU A 187 -9.98 -11.74 -7.00
N SER A 188 -9.45 -11.03 -6.05
CA SER A 188 -9.73 -11.25 -4.63
C SER A 188 -11.01 -10.51 -4.16
N GLY A 189 -11.40 -10.73 -2.91
CA GLY A 189 -12.55 -10.08 -2.28
C GLY A 189 -12.32 -8.63 -1.87
N GLN A 190 -11.13 -8.10 -2.07
CA GLN A 190 -10.79 -6.72 -1.72
C GLN A 190 -9.67 -6.17 -2.61
N ILE A 191 -9.63 -4.85 -2.76
CA ILE A 191 -8.50 -4.12 -3.30
C ILE A 191 -7.39 -3.99 -2.23
N LEU A 192 -6.19 -3.56 -2.63
CA LEU A 192 -5.10 -3.15 -1.72
C LEU A 192 -4.84 -4.15 -0.59
N GLN A 193 -4.41 -5.35 -0.92
CA GLN A 193 -4.12 -6.45 0.02
C GLN A 193 -3.30 -6.11 1.28
N PRO A 194 -2.45 -5.07 1.34
CA PRO A 194 -1.82 -4.65 2.58
C PRO A 194 -2.77 -4.10 3.65
N PHE A 195 -3.97 -3.67 3.27
CA PHE A 195 -5.01 -3.25 4.22
C PHE A 195 -5.86 -4.45 4.66
N ASP A 196 -6.37 -4.40 5.89
CA ASP A 196 -7.34 -5.40 6.36
C ASP A 196 -8.74 -5.12 5.80
N GLU A 197 -9.56 -6.19 5.72
CA GLU A 197 -10.88 -6.16 5.08
C GLU A 197 -11.82 -5.12 5.72
N ASP A 198 -11.75 -4.95 7.03
CA ASP A 198 -12.64 -4.06 7.78
C ASP A 198 -12.40 -2.56 7.54
N ILE A 199 -11.17 -2.18 7.18
CA ILE A 199 -10.84 -0.78 6.91
C ILE A 199 -10.85 -0.43 5.41
N VAL A 200 -10.51 -1.37 4.53
CA VAL A 200 -10.45 -1.11 3.08
C VAL A 200 -11.83 -0.86 2.46
N GLN A 201 -12.92 -1.28 3.12
CA GLN A 201 -14.28 -1.01 2.68
C GLN A 201 -14.57 0.50 2.49
N ILE A 202 -13.87 1.35 3.22
CA ILE A 202 -13.94 2.81 3.03
C ILE A 202 -13.52 3.19 1.61
N LEU A 203 -12.46 2.56 1.10
CA LEU A 203 -11.98 2.81 -0.26
C LEU A 203 -12.86 2.16 -1.32
N HIS A 204 -13.47 0.99 -1.05
CA HIS A 204 -14.46 0.41 -1.95
C HIS A 204 -15.63 1.37 -2.14
N LYS A 205 -16.14 1.94 -1.04
CA LYS A 205 -17.20 2.95 -1.08
C LYS A 205 -16.75 4.19 -1.83
N GLU A 206 -15.54 4.70 -1.57
CA GLU A 206 -15.01 5.90 -2.22
C GLU A 206 -14.90 5.74 -3.75
N LEU A 207 -14.45 4.57 -4.23
CA LEU A 207 -14.40 4.26 -5.66
C LEU A 207 -15.80 4.23 -6.28
N ASP A 208 -16.75 3.56 -5.62
CA ASP A 208 -18.15 3.46 -6.07
C ASP A 208 -18.85 4.82 -6.09
N ASP A 209 -18.68 5.64 -5.03
CA ASP A 209 -19.24 6.99 -4.95
C ASP A 209 -18.73 7.92 -6.06
N ASN A 210 -17.50 7.69 -6.52
CA ASN A 210 -16.91 8.45 -7.63
C ASN A 210 -17.18 7.81 -9.01
N GLY A 211 -18.01 6.77 -9.09
CA GLY A 211 -18.47 6.17 -10.32
C GLY A 211 -17.47 5.23 -11.00
N ILE A 212 -16.58 4.62 -10.21
CA ILE A 212 -15.77 3.47 -10.66
C ILE A 212 -16.54 2.20 -10.32
N GLU A 213 -16.88 1.41 -11.34
CA GLU A 213 -17.52 0.10 -11.16
C GLU A 213 -16.49 -0.91 -10.69
N LEU A 214 -16.50 -1.24 -9.39
CA LEU A 214 -15.57 -2.17 -8.76
C LEU A 214 -16.12 -3.61 -8.82
N LEU A 215 -15.44 -4.49 -9.55
CA LEU A 215 -15.79 -5.89 -9.74
C LEU A 215 -14.83 -6.78 -8.93
N LEU A 216 -15.20 -7.10 -7.69
CA LEU A 216 -14.45 -8.02 -6.82
C LEU A 216 -14.79 -9.48 -7.15
N HIS A 217 -13.92 -10.42 -6.71
CA HIS A 217 -14.02 -11.86 -7.02
C HIS A 217 -14.16 -12.13 -8.52
N THR A 218 -13.48 -11.33 -9.36
CA THR A 218 -13.61 -11.34 -10.81
C THR A 218 -12.34 -11.82 -11.47
N ASN A 219 -12.42 -12.96 -12.14
CA ASN A 219 -11.31 -13.55 -12.89
C ASN A 219 -11.43 -13.17 -14.38
N VAL A 220 -10.46 -12.41 -14.88
CA VAL A 220 -10.42 -12.04 -16.31
C VAL A 220 -9.86 -13.21 -17.11
N GLN A 221 -10.67 -13.71 -18.05
CA GLN A 221 -10.36 -14.89 -18.86
C GLN A 221 -9.69 -14.52 -20.20
N SER A 222 -10.20 -13.51 -20.87
CA SER A 222 -9.69 -13.05 -22.17
C SER A 222 -10.09 -11.63 -22.50
N ILE A 223 -9.42 -11.04 -23.49
CA ILE A 223 -9.76 -9.76 -24.10
C ILE A 223 -10.05 -10.04 -25.56
N THR A 224 -11.21 -9.61 -26.04
CA THR A 224 -11.71 -9.85 -27.40
C THR A 224 -12.07 -8.52 -28.09
N ALA A 225 -12.48 -8.57 -29.33
CA ALA A 225 -12.98 -7.38 -30.03
C ALA A 225 -14.27 -6.80 -29.41
N ASP A 226 -15.06 -7.65 -28.73
CA ASP A 226 -16.31 -7.25 -28.08
C ASP A 226 -16.10 -6.72 -26.65
N GLY A 227 -14.88 -6.85 -26.10
CA GLY A 227 -14.52 -6.37 -24.76
C GLY A 227 -13.77 -7.40 -23.92
N VAL A 228 -13.87 -7.24 -22.60
CA VAL A 228 -13.20 -8.09 -21.60
C VAL A 228 -14.16 -9.17 -21.11
N VAL A 229 -13.75 -10.43 -21.27
CA VAL A 229 -14.50 -11.60 -20.81
C VAL A 229 -14.02 -11.94 -19.40
N VAL A 230 -14.95 -11.97 -18.47
CA VAL A 230 -14.69 -12.27 -17.07
C VAL A 230 -15.51 -13.45 -16.59
N GLU A 231 -15.03 -14.13 -15.56
CA GLU A 231 -15.79 -15.12 -14.79
C GLU A 231 -16.02 -14.60 -13.38
N ARG A 232 -17.28 -14.55 -12.98
CA ARG A 232 -17.71 -14.11 -11.65
C ARG A 232 -18.82 -15.04 -11.14
N ALA A 233 -18.63 -15.56 -9.91
CA ALA A 233 -19.59 -16.50 -9.30
C ALA A 233 -19.98 -17.69 -10.21
N GLY A 234 -19.05 -18.20 -11.03
CA GLY A 234 -19.30 -19.28 -11.97
C GLY A 234 -20.07 -18.88 -13.25
N THR A 235 -20.35 -17.60 -13.43
CA THR A 235 -20.99 -17.07 -14.64
C THR A 235 -19.98 -16.28 -15.45
N GLN A 236 -20.00 -16.45 -16.77
CA GLN A 236 -19.17 -15.70 -17.70
C GLN A 236 -19.93 -14.48 -18.21
N GLU A 237 -19.28 -13.32 -18.13
CA GLU A 237 -19.83 -12.03 -18.58
C GLU A 237 -18.83 -11.34 -19.50
N THR A 238 -19.33 -10.50 -20.42
CA THR A 238 -18.48 -9.68 -21.29
C THR A 238 -18.79 -8.21 -21.07
N TYR A 239 -17.75 -7.44 -20.74
CA TYR A 239 -17.84 -6.00 -20.54
C TYR A 239 -17.20 -5.25 -21.71
N PRO A 240 -17.91 -4.32 -22.35
CA PRO A 240 -17.33 -3.51 -23.42
C PRO A 240 -16.14 -2.68 -22.88
N ALA A 241 -15.08 -2.57 -23.69
CA ALA A 241 -13.90 -1.81 -23.34
C ALA A 241 -13.21 -1.27 -24.61
N ASP A 242 -13.06 0.05 -24.69
CA ASP A 242 -12.28 0.72 -25.73
C ASP A 242 -10.77 0.62 -25.45
N ALA A 243 -10.42 0.46 -24.18
CA ALA A 243 -9.05 0.24 -23.72
C ALA A 243 -9.01 -0.64 -22.47
N VAL A 244 -7.92 -1.39 -22.33
CA VAL A 244 -7.69 -2.28 -21.19
C VAL A 244 -6.34 -1.98 -20.57
N VAL A 245 -6.26 -1.90 -19.24
CA VAL A 245 -5.02 -1.69 -18.50
C VAL A 245 -4.75 -2.89 -17.59
N LEU A 246 -3.59 -3.53 -17.76
CA LEU A 246 -3.13 -4.64 -16.93
C LEU A 246 -2.29 -4.09 -15.78
N ALA A 247 -2.80 -4.17 -14.55
CA ALA A 247 -2.16 -3.69 -13.32
C ALA A 247 -2.13 -4.77 -12.22
N ILE A 248 -1.94 -6.03 -12.60
CA ILE A 248 -2.01 -7.21 -11.70
C ILE A 248 -0.73 -7.49 -10.93
N GLY A 249 0.18 -6.53 -10.87
CA GLY A 249 1.45 -6.61 -10.15
C GLY A 249 2.67 -6.70 -11.06
N VAL A 250 3.82 -6.88 -10.42
CA VAL A 250 5.13 -6.89 -11.07
C VAL A 250 5.94 -8.11 -10.66
N VAL A 251 6.86 -8.52 -11.54
CA VAL A 251 7.84 -9.58 -11.29
C VAL A 251 9.25 -9.00 -11.40
N PRO A 252 10.17 -9.31 -10.46
CA PRO A 252 11.57 -8.88 -10.52
C PRO A 252 12.23 -9.21 -11.86
N GLU A 253 12.98 -8.28 -12.44
CA GLU A 253 13.79 -8.55 -13.63
C GLU A 253 15.10 -9.19 -13.21
N THR A 254 15.18 -10.49 -13.32
CA THR A 254 16.32 -11.30 -12.84
C THR A 254 17.06 -12.05 -13.94
N LYS A 255 16.64 -11.92 -15.20
CA LYS A 255 17.19 -12.70 -16.32
C LYS A 255 18.70 -12.53 -16.46
N LEU A 256 19.17 -11.28 -16.37
CA LEU A 256 20.60 -10.96 -16.48
C LEU A 256 21.40 -11.58 -15.34
N ALA A 257 20.90 -11.47 -14.11
CA ALA A 257 21.53 -12.04 -12.91
C ALA A 257 21.56 -13.58 -12.96
N ALA A 258 20.43 -14.20 -13.32
CA ALA A 258 20.32 -15.66 -13.45
C ALA A 258 21.26 -16.22 -14.55
N ALA A 259 21.32 -15.55 -15.72
CA ALA A 259 22.21 -15.95 -16.81
C ALA A 259 23.70 -15.81 -16.43
N ALA A 260 24.04 -14.86 -15.54
CA ALA A 260 25.37 -14.71 -14.98
C ALA A 260 25.69 -15.69 -13.84
N GLY A 261 24.74 -16.55 -13.44
CA GLY A 261 24.91 -17.51 -12.34
C GLY A 261 24.95 -16.85 -10.95
N LEU A 262 24.29 -15.71 -10.78
CA LEU A 262 24.07 -15.10 -9.46
C LEU A 262 22.93 -15.81 -8.73
N GLU A 263 23.03 -15.86 -7.41
CA GLU A 263 22.03 -16.51 -6.57
C GLU A 263 20.70 -15.74 -6.58
N LEU A 264 19.60 -16.48 -6.79
CA LEU A 264 18.24 -15.98 -6.62
C LEU A 264 17.66 -16.56 -5.32
N GLY A 265 16.98 -15.74 -4.57
CA GLY A 265 16.31 -16.16 -3.35
C GLY A 265 15.01 -16.93 -3.62
N LYS A 266 14.38 -17.40 -2.55
CA LYS A 266 13.12 -18.17 -2.61
C LYS A 266 11.96 -17.39 -3.25
N SER A 267 12.01 -16.08 -3.19
CA SER A 267 11.02 -15.20 -3.81
C SER A 267 11.16 -15.08 -5.33
N GLY A 268 12.25 -15.62 -5.90
CA GLY A 268 12.64 -15.49 -7.31
C GLY A 268 13.33 -14.16 -7.63
N ALA A 269 13.59 -13.31 -6.65
CA ALA A 269 14.36 -12.08 -6.78
C ALA A 269 15.86 -12.33 -6.53
N ILE A 270 16.72 -11.38 -6.88
CA ILE A 270 18.16 -11.49 -6.65
C ILE A 270 18.43 -11.50 -5.14
N HIS A 271 19.13 -12.51 -4.65
CA HIS A 271 19.55 -12.56 -3.26
C HIS A 271 20.75 -11.65 -3.02
N VAL A 272 20.71 -10.89 -1.92
CA VAL A 272 21.77 -9.96 -1.51
C VAL A 272 22.02 -10.07 0.00
N ASN A 273 23.24 -9.71 0.43
CA ASN A 273 23.57 -9.60 1.84
C ASN A 273 23.17 -8.23 2.41
N GLU A 274 23.52 -7.96 3.67
CA GLU A 274 23.24 -6.69 4.36
C GLU A 274 23.91 -5.45 3.73
N ASN A 275 24.88 -5.64 2.85
CA ASN A 275 25.53 -4.57 2.08
C ASN A 275 25.07 -4.50 0.63
N TYR A 276 23.99 -5.22 0.29
CA TYR A 276 23.45 -5.35 -1.07
C TYR A 276 24.40 -5.97 -2.09
N GLN A 277 25.43 -6.73 -1.61
CA GLN A 277 26.24 -7.58 -2.49
C GLN A 277 25.46 -8.84 -2.84
N THR A 278 25.59 -9.26 -4.09
CA THR A 278 25.10 -10.56 -4.56
C THR A 278 26.04 -11.71 -4.11
N SER A 279 25.84 -12.91 -4.63
CA SER A 279 26.78 -14.03 -4.47
C SER A 279 28.17 -13.78 -5.10
N ASP A 280 28.34 -12.68 -5.83
CA ASP A 280 29.62 -12.18 -6.34
C ASP A 280 30.03 -10.91 -5.60
N PRO A 281 31.22 -10.84 -4.97
CA PRO A 281 31.64 -9.70 -4.15
C PRO A 281 31.88 -8.39 -4.93
N ASP A 282 31.94 -8.47 -6.26
CA ASP A 282 32.09 -7.30 -7.12
C ASP A 282 30.77 -6.86 -7.77
N ILE A 283 29.67 -7.58 -7.51
CA ILE A 283 28.35 -7.31 -8.05
C ILE A 283 27.35 -7.02 -6.93
N TYR A 284 26.69 -5.89 -7.01
CA TYR A 284 25.63 -5.43 -6.11
C TYR A 284 24.29 -5.43 -6.83
N ALA A 285 23.19 -5.53 -6.08
CA ALA A 285 21.87 -5.38 -6.65
C ALA A 285 20.97 -4.59 -5.70
N VAL A 286 20.08 -3.73 -6.26
CA VAL A 286 19.19 -2.84 -5.51
C VAL A 286 17.85 -2.65 -6.21
N GLY A 287 16.84 -2.21 -5.46
CA GLY A 287 15.50 -1.89 -5.95
C GLY A 287 14.63 -3.12 -6.20
N ASP A 288 13.63 -2.99 -7.05
CA ASP A 288 12.54 -3.97 -7.22
C ASP A 288 13.01 -5.36 -7.73
N ALA A 289 14.28 -5.48 -8.11
CA ALA A 289 14.86 -6.74 -8.59
C ALA A 289 15.36 -7.66 -7.46
N ILE A 290 15.49 -7.15 -6.23
CA ILE A 290 16.04 -7.90 -5.11
C ILE A 290 14.98 -8.40 -4.14
N GLU A 291 15.35 -9.33 -3.26
CA GLU A 291 14.62 -9.59 -2.03
C GLU A 291 15.25 -8.85 -0.85
N ILE A 292 14.41 -8.43 0.08
CA ILE A 292 14.81 -7.71 1.29
C ILE A 292 14.46 -8.54 2.53
N PHE A 293 15.24 -8.34 3.58
CA PHE A 293 14.92 -8.92 4.88
C PHE A 293 13.81 -8.13 5.58
N ASP A 294 12.77 -8.83 6.02
CA ASP A 294 11.71 -8.26 6.84
C ASP A 294 12.02 -8.49 8.33
N PRO A 295 12.27 -7.42 9.10
CA PRO A 295 12.70 -7.55 10.50
C PRO A 295 11.58 -8.01 11.45
N GLN A 296 10.31 -7.93 11.06
CA GLN A 296 9.18 -8.36 11.88
C GLN A 296 8.88 -9.85 11.74
N THR A 297 8.99 -10.37 10.51
CA THR A 297 8.69 -11.78 10.20
C THR A 297 9.93 -12.65 10.07
N HIS A 298 11.13 -12.04 10.05
CA HIS A 298 12.42 -12.69 9.85
C HIS A 298 12.51 -13.49 8.55
N VAL A 299 11.79 -13.06 7.50
CA VAL A 299 11.83 -13.70 6.18
C VAL A 299 12.30 -12.74 5.09
N TRP A 300 12.90 -13.33 4.04
CA TRP A 300 13.22 -12.59 2.83
C TRP A 300 11.99 -12.49 1.93
N ARG A 301 11.69 -11.28 1.45
CA ARG A 301 10.54 -11.02 0.58
C ARG A 301 10.80 -9.92 -0.44
N LYS A 302 9.97 -9.84 -1.45
CA LYS A 302 9.97 -8.72 -2.41
C LYS A 302 9.31 -7.49 -1.77
N LEU A 303 9.88 -6.32 -2.04
CA LEU A 303 9.30 -5.05 -1.63
C LEU A 303 9.58 -3.97 -2.68
N ALA A 304 8.71 -3.87 -3.68
CA ALA A 304 8.83 -2.93 -4.77
C ALA A 304 8.34 -1.53 -4.35
N LEU A 305 9.20 -0.79 -3.65
CA LEU A 305 8.95 0.57 -3.15
C LEU A 305 10.16 1.48 -3.40
N ALA A 306 9.90 2.71 -3.84
CA ALA A 306 10.95 3.68 -4.17
C ALA A 306 11.80 4.12 -2.97
N GLY A 307 11.20 4.24 -1.77
CA GLY A 307 11.91 4.59 -0.53
C GLY A 307 13.01 3.59 -0.20
N PRO A 308 12.70 2.30 0.01
CA PRO A 308 13.68 1.23 0.16
C PRO A 308 14.76 1.24 -0.91
N ALA A 309 14.39 1.30 -2.20
CA ALA A 309 15.35 1.30 -3.31
C ALA A 309 16.42 2.40 -3.20
N GLN A 310 16.06 3.58 -2.69
CA GLN A 310 17.02 4.68 -2.48
C GLN A 310 17.95 4.44 -1.28
N PHE A 311 17.46 3.85 -0.19
CA PHE A 311 18.29 3.48 0.94
C PHE A 311 19.25 2.34 0.59
N GLU A 312 18.79 1.34 -0.15
CA GLU A 312 19.58 0.24 -0.70
C GLU A 312 20.71 0.75 -1.60
N ALA A 313 20.36 1.62 -2.55
CA ALA A 313 21.32 2.26 -3.45
C ALA A 313 22.41 3.03 -2.70
N ARG A 314 22.01 3.76 -1.65
CA ARG A 314 22.95 4.48 -0.79
C ARG A 314 23.89 3.52 -0.05
N ALA A 315 23.36 2.48 0.57
CA ALA A 315 24.15 1.52 1.32
C ALA A 315 25.12 0.73 0.43
N ALA A 316 24.66 0.29 -0.76
CA ALA A 316 25.53 -0.34 -1.76
C ALA A 316 26.66 0.59 -2.20
N ALA A 317 26.37 1.86 -2.50
CA ALA A 317 27.37 2.84 -2.88
C ALA A 317 28.38 3.14 -1.75
N ASP A 318 27.90 3.27 -0.51
CA ASP A 318 28.74 3.47 0.66
C ASP A 318 29.70 2.28 0.84
N HIS A 319 29.21 1.04 0.71
CA HIS A 319 30.04 -0.17 0.79
C HIS A 319 31.05 -0.28 -0.37
N ILE A 320 30.65 0.03 -1.61
CA ILE A 320 31.55 0.09 -2.77
C ILE A 320 32.72 1.06 -2.51
N CYS A 321 32.46 2.16 -1.82
CA CYS A 321 33.46 3.17 -1.47
C CYS A 321 34.17 2.93 -0.12
N GLY A 322 34.02 1.75 0.48
CA GLY A 322 34.76 1.32 1.67
C GLY A 322 34.10 1.64 3.00
N THR A 323 32.83 2.05 3.02
CA THR A 323 32.06 2.33 4.25
C THR A 323 30.92 1.33 4.38
N ALA A 324 31.07 0.34 5.27
CA ALA A 324 30.01 -0.60 5.55
C ALA A 324 28.81 0.08 6.26
N GLN A 325 27.62 -0.30 5.88
CA GLN A 325 26.37 0.14 6.50
C GLN A 325 25.66 -1.05 7.13
N GLN A 326 25.10 -0.86 8.33
CA GLN A 326 24.20 -1.87 8.89
C GLN A 326 22.81 -1.70 8.27
N ASN A 327 22.43 -2.66 7.45
CA ASN A 327 21.06 -2.73 6.94
C ASN A 327 20.21 -3.62 7.85
N HIS A 328 19.10 -3.07 8.32
CA HIS A 328 18.20 -3.78 9.23
C HIS A 328 16.89 -4.23 8.53
N GLY A 329 16.86 -4.18 7.19
CA GLY A 329 15.65 -4.47 6.42
C GLY A 329 14.55 -3.40 6.53
N PHE A 330 13.38 -3.72 5.99
CA PHE A 330 12.23 -2.82 5.92
C PHE A 330 10.93 -3.52 6.31
N ALA A 331 10.19 -2.93 7.25
CA ALA A 331 8.86 -3.41 7.62
C ALA A 331 7.82 -3.10 6.51
N GLY A 332 8.10 -2.14 5.65
CA GLY A 332 7.19 -1.62 4.64
C GLY A 332 6.32 -0.50 5.18
N ALA A 333 6.28 0.60 4.43
CA ALA A 333 5.38 1.72 4.66
C ALA A 333 4.86 2.18 3.29
N LEU A 334 3.57 2.41 3.21
CA LEU A 334 2.90 2.73 1.95
C LEU A 334 1.78 3.74 2.17
N CYS A 335 1.54 4.56 1.18
CA CYS A 335 0.39 5.45 1.16
C CYS A 335 -0.05 5.70 -0.28
N LEU A 336 -1.32 6.05 -0.42
CA LEU A 336 -1.90 6.52 -1.67
C LEU A 336 -3.07 7.46 -1.36
N ARG A 337 -3.43 8.25 -2.34
CA ARG A 337 -4.67 9.01 -2.33
C ARG A 337 -5.69 8.29 -3.21
N VAL A 338 -6.94 8.24 -2.77
CA VAL A 338 -8.08 7.74 -3.54
C VAL A 338 -9.17 8.81 -3.44
N PHE A 339 -9.29 9.63 -4.45
CA PHE A 339 -10.12 10.85 -4.49
C PHE A 339 -9.87 11.76 -3.27
N LYS A 340 -10.79 11.80 -2.32
CA LYS A 340 -10.64 12.61 -1.10
C LYS A 340 -9.99 11.86 0.07
N GLN A 341 -9.91 10.53 -0.01
CA GLN A 341 -9.36 9.71 1.06
C GLN A 341 -7.83 9.58 0.94
N ASN A 342 -7.13 9.86 2.04
CA ASN A 342 -5.72 9.51 2.21
C ASN A 342 -5.66 8.15 2.91
N ALA A 343 -5.05 7.17 2.27
CA ALA A 343 -4.88 5.84 2.83
C ALA A 343 -3.39 5.57 3.07
N ALA A 344 -3.04 5.10 4.27
CA ALA A 344 -1.66 4.77 4.62
C ALA A 344 -1.62 3.53 5.52
N ALA A 345 -0.56 2.73 5.36
CA ALA A 345 -0.32 1.56 6.19
C ALA A 345 1.19 1.36 6.43
N VAL A 346 1.52 0.77 7.58
CA VAL A 346 2.89 0.46 7.96
C VAL A 346 2.94 -0.85 8.76
N GLY A 347 3.97 -1.65 8.52
CA GLY A 347 4.15 -2.94 9.19
C GLY A 347 3.14 -4.00 8.76
N LEU A 348 2.75 -4.85 9.68
CA LEU A 348 1.87 -6.00 9.43
C LEU A 348 0.40 -5.64 9.62
N SER A 349 -0.45 -6.07 8.69
CA SER A 349 -1.89 -6.17 8.91
C SER A 349 -2.22 -7.37 9.83
N GLU A 350 -3.45 -7.49 10.32
CA GLU A 350 -3.88 -8.72 11.06
C GLU A 350 -3.68 -9.98 10.22
N ALA A 351 -4.07 -9.91 8.95
CA ALA A 351 -3.86 -11.01 8.02
C ALA A 351 -2.36 -11.31 7.82
N GLY A 352 -1.51 -10.27 7.81
CA GLY A 352 -0.06 -10.40 7.75
C GLY A 352 0.52 -11.08 8.99
N ALA A 353 0.12 -10.65 10.17
CA ALA A 353 0.53 -11.25 11.45
C ALA A 353 0.10 -12.73 11.54
N ALA A 354 -1.15 -13.03 11.16
CA ALA A 354 -1.66 -14.41 11.13
C ALA A 354 -0.86 -15.32 10.18
N ARG A 355 -0.52 -14.84 8.97
CA ARG A 355 0.34 -15.59 8.03
C ARG A 355 1.75 -15.81 8.58
N ALA A 356 2.27 -14.88 9.37
CA ALA A 356 3.57 -15.02 10.04
C ALA A 356 3.52 -15.90 11.30
N GLY A 357 2.35 -16.35 11.73
CA GLY A 357 2.16 -17.14 12.95
C GLY A 357 2.34 -16.32 14.24
N ILE A 358 2.21 -15.00 14.16
CA ILE A 358 2.32 -14.10 15.31
C ILE A 358 0.96 -13.96 15.98
N ALA A 359 0.90 -14.18 17.29
CA ALA A 359 -0.30 -14.00 18.08
C ALA A 359 -0.59 -12.51 18.24
N ALA A 360 -1.50 -11.98 17.44
CA ALA A 360 -1.85 -10.57 17.40
C ALA A 360 -3.28 -10.29 17.85
N ASP A 361 -3.55 -9.02 18.17
CA ASP A 361 -4.87 -8.42 18.28
C ASP A 361 -4.86 -7.05 17.63
N SER A 362 -6.03 -6.45 17.42
CA SER A 362 -6.11 -5.12 16.82
C SER A 362 -7.24 -4.29 17.44
N VAL A 363 -7.14 -2.98 17.28
CA VAL A 363 -8.24 -2.07 17.60
C VAL A 363 -8.52 -1.18 16.39
N LEU A 364 -9.79 -0.97 16.09
CA LEU A 364 -10.28 -0.03 15.07
C LEU A 364 -11.03 1.12 15.76
N ILE A 365 -10.53 2.33 15.59
CA ILE A 365 -11.13 3.54 16.16
C ILE A 365 -11.42 4.56 15.08
N PHE A 366 -12.35 5.47 15.36
CA PHE A 366 -12.72 6.58 14.49
C PHE A 366 -12.58 7.92 15.23
N PRO A 367 -11.37 8.38 15.53
CA PRO A 367 -11.13 9.69 16.11
C PRO A 367 -11.35 10.80 15.08
N GLY A 368 -11.56 12.02 15.55
CA GLY A 368 -11.39 13.21 14.70
C GLY A 368 -9.91 13.44 14.39
N ASP A 369 -9.62 13.87 13.19
CA ASP A 369 -8.28 14.23 12.74
C ASP A 369 -7.71 15.45 13.49
N LYS A 370 -8.59 16.34 13.94
CA LYS A 370 -8.30 17.58 14.69
C LYS A 370 -9.45 17.91 15.66
N VAL A 371 -9.39 19.05 16.33
CA VAL A 371 -10.46 19.49 17.25
C VAL A 371 -11.74 19.79 16.47
N GLY A 372 -12.88 19.24 16.88
CA GLY A 372 -14.14 19.22 16.13
C GLY A 372 -14.78 20.57 15.81
N ILE A 373 -14.30 21.67 16.43
CA ILE A 373 -14.76 23.04 16.10
C ILE A 373 -13.94 23.68 14.97
N MET A 374 -12.87 23.01 14.51
CA MET A 374 -12.02 23.51 13.44
C MET A 374 -12.65 23.22 12.08
N PRO A 375 -12.47 24.11 11.07
CA PRO A 375 -12.92 23.85 9.71
C PRO A 375 -12.22 22.59 9.15
N GLU A 376 -12.91 21.93 8.22
CA GLU A 376 -12.42 20.70 7.58
C GLU A 376 -12.04 19.62 8.59
N TRP A 377 -12.80 19.50 9.66
CA TRP A 377 -12.71 18.39 10.59
C TRP A 377 -13.34 17.14 9.97
N HIS A 378 -12.63 16.01 10.03
CA HIS A 378 -13.11 14.75 9.51
C HIS A 378 -12.81 13.59 10.48
N TYR A 379 -13.61 12.56 10.42
CA TYR A 379 -13.26 11.28 11.05
C TYR A 379 -12.10 10.62 10.29
N MET A 380 -11.27 9.91 11.05
CA MET A 380 -10.21 9.05 10.55
C MET A 380 -10.45 7.64 11.05
N ALA A 381 -10.53 6.66 10.15
CA ALA A 381 -10.41 5.26 10.55
C ALA A 381 -8.94 4.98 10.84
N LEU A 382 -8.63 4.53 12.06
CA LEU A 382 -7.27 4.13 12.46
C LEU A 382 -7.33 2.75 13.10
N LYS A 383 -6.60 1.81 12.50
CA LYS A 383 -6.42 0.45 13.00
C LYS A 383 -5.00 0.27 13.48
N LEU A 384 -4.83 -0.21 14.70
CA LEU A 384 -3.53 -0.54 15.32
C LEU A 384 -3.46 -2.04 15.59
N VAL A 385 -2.43 -2.70 15.09
CA VAL A 385 -2.16 -4.14 15.26
C VAL A 385 -0.99 -4.32 16.23
N PHE A 386 -1.15 -5.15 17.24
CA PHE A 386 -0.14 -5.38 18.28
C PHE A 386 -0.06 -6.86 18.67
N GLU A 387 1.12 -7.27 19.11
CA GLU A 387 1.40 -8.64 19.56
C GLU A 387 0.84 -8.91 20.95
N LYS A 388 0.37 -10.12 21.18
CA LYS A 388 -0.01 -10.62 22.51
C LYS A 388 1.04 -11.60 23.05
N PRO A 389 1.42 -11.54 24.34
CA PRO A 389 0.93 -10.61 25.38
C PRO A 389 1.80 -9.35 25.54
N THR A 390 2.79 -9.13 24.68
CA THR A 390 3.85 -8.12 24.86
C THR A 390 3.36 -6.69 24.65
N GLY A 391 2.36 -6.50 23.79
CA GLY A 391 1.93 -5.20 23.32
C GLY A 391 2.88 -4.57 22.29
N THR A 392 3.83 -5.32 21.75
CA THR A 392 4.72 -4.85 20.67
C THR A 392 3.91 -4.39 19.46
N ILE A 393 4.19 -3.22 18.94
CA ILE A 393 3.49 -2.68 17.76
C ILE A 393 3.92 -3.47 16.52
N LEU A 394 2.97 -4.12 15.87
CA LEU A 394 3.20 -4.88 14.64
C LEU A 394 2.90 -4.08 13.38
N GLY A 395 1.87 -3.25 13.42
CA GLY A 395 1.49 -2.44 12.27
C GLY A 395 0.33 -1.51 12.55
N ALA A 396 0.04 -0.67 11.57
CA ALA A 396 -1.12 0.21 11.63
C ALA A 396 -1.59 0.58 10.23
N GLN A 397 -2.87 0.95 10.14
CA GLN A 397 -3.53 1.38 8.92
C GLN A 397 -4.41 2.58 9.24
N ALA A 398 -4.43 3.59 8.38
CA ALA A 398 -5.33 4.72 8.52
C ALA A 398 -5.92 5.14 7.17
N ILE A 399 -7.21 5.47 7.18
CA ILE A 399 -7.94 6.00 6.02
C ILE A 399 -8.80 7.18 6.48
N GLY A 400 -8.71 8.30 5.78
CA GLY A 400 -9.49 9.51 6.08
C GLY A 400 -9.07 10.70 5.22
N GLU A 401 -9.83 11.79 5.29
CA GLU A 401 -9.54 13.00 4.52
C GLU A 401 -8.40 13.84 5.15
N GLY A 402 -8.14 13.65 6.45
CA GLY A 402 -7.08 14.34 7.18
C GLY A 402 -5.68 13.71 7.02
N ASP A 403 -4.75 14.10 7.89
CA ASP A 403 -3.36 13.61 7.90
C ASP A 403 -3.26 12.18 8.47
N THR A 404 -3.47 11.19 7.61
CA THR A 404 -3.23 9.77 7.91
C THR A 404 -1.75 9.42 7.80
N VAL A 405 -1.06 9.99 6.79
CA VAL A 405 0.32 9.65 6.44
C VAL A 405 1.30 10.03 7.55
N GLY A 406 1.19 11.25 8.09
CA GLY A 406 2.05 11.70 9.19
C GLY A 406 1.93 10.80 10.41
N ARG A 407 0.72 10.32 10.74
CA ARG A 407 0.47 9.40 11.86
C ARG A 407 1.05 8.01 11.62
N MET A 408 0.93 7.48 10.40
CA MET A 408 1.55 6.21 10.05
C MET A 408 3.09 6.30 10.06
N ASN A 409 3.67 7.43 9.72
CA ASN A 409 5.13 7.64 9.85
C ASN A 409 5.59 7.59 11.30
N VAL A 410 4.81 8.15 12.24
CA VAL A 410 5.09 8.05 13.69
C VAL A 410 5.08 6.58 14.14
N ILE A 411 4.04 5.83 13.79
CA ILE A 411 3.95 4.40 14.15
C ILE A 411 5.05 3.61 13.47
N GLY A 412 5.40 3.91 12.23
CA GLY A 412 6.50 3.27 11.50
C GLY A 412 7.86 3.46 12.18
N ALA A 413 8.11 4.66 12.73
CA ALA A 413 9.30 4.91 13.52
C ALA A 413 9.33 4.06 14.81
N LEU A 414 8.19 3.90 15.48
CA LEU A 414 8.07 3.06 16.68
C LEU A 414 8.23 1.56 16.36
N ILE A 415 7.67 1.07 15.27
CA ILE A 415 7.91 -0.31 14.80
C ILE A 415 9.40 -0.55 14.62
N ARG A 416 10.10 0.39 13.99
CA ARG A 416 11.55 0.32 13.79
C ARG A 416 12.34 0.23 15.10
N MET A 417 11.83 0.85 16.16
CA MET A 417 12.41 0.84 17.51
C MET A 417 11.94 -0.34 18.36
N HIS A 418 11.14 -1.27 17.82
CA HIS A 418 10.50 -2.37 18.54
C HIS A 418 9.70 -1.90 19.76
N ALA A 419 9.06 -0.74 19.64
CA ALA A 419 8.28 -0.13 20.69
C ALA A 419 6.93 -0.84 20.89
N THR A 420 6.33 -0.59 22.04
CA THR A 420 5.06 -1.16 22.47
C THR A 420 3.92 -0.13 22.41
N ILE A 421 2.69 -0.61 22.58
CA ILE A 421 1.51 0.27 22.73
C ILE A 421 1.62 1.17 23.97
N TYR A 422 2.41 0.79 24.97
CA TYR A 422 2.66 1.61 26.15
C TYR A 422 3.58 2.81 25.80
N ASP A 423 4.59 2.60 24.97
CA ASP A 423 5.45 3.68 24.47
C ASP A 423 4.63 4.66 23.60
N LEU A 424 3.77 4.14 22.72
CA LEU A 424 2.89 4.95 21.86
C LEU A 424 1.89 5.77 22.68
N LYS A 425 1.36 5.22 23.78
CA LYS A 425 0.45 5.93 24.70
C LYS A 425 1.10 7.19 25.28
N ASP A 426 2.37 7.10 25.67
CA ASP A 426 3.10 8.16 26.38
C ASP A 426 3.85 9.11 25.44
N LEU A 427 3.77 8.89 24.12
CA LEU A 427 4.45 9.72 23.14
C LEU A 427 3.87 11.13 23.11
N THR A 428 4.72 12.13 23.37
CA THR A 428 4.33 13.54 23.24
C THR A 428 4.46 13.98 21.78
N LEU A 429 3.34 14.36 21.19
CA LEU A 429 3.24 14.83 19.81
C LEU A 429 2.93 16.33 19.75
N CYS A 430 3.29 16.97 18.64
CA CYS A 430 2.96 18.37 18.41
C CYS A 430 1.45 18.56 18.34
N TYR A 431 0.95 19.54 19.10
CA TYR A 431 -0.47 19.85 19.17
C TYR A 431 -0.76 21.34 18.93
N SER A 432 -1.72 21.55 18.07
CA SER A 432 -2.53 22.78 18.00
C SER A 432 -3.90 22.38 17.46
N PRO A 433 -5.00 23.07 17.85
CA PRO A 433 -6.36 22.68 17.48
C PRO A 433 -6.60 22.46 15.98
N ILE A 434 -5.84 23.15 15.12
CA ILE A 434 -5.97 23.04 13.66
C ILE A 434 -5.26 21.82 13.07
N TYR A 435 -4.33 21.20 13.81
CA TYR A 435 -3.52 20.06 13.32
C TYR A 435 -3.93 18.73 13.94
N SER A 436 -4.34 18.73 15.20
CA SER A 436 -4.65 17.49 15.92
C SER A 436 -5.58 17.74 17.10
N THR A 437 -5.81 16.70 17.91
CA THR A 437 -6.40 16.76 19.24
C THR A 437 -5.30 16.66 20.30
N ALA A 438 -5.54 17.14 21.54
CA ALA A 438 -4.55 17.12 22.61
C ALA A 438 -4.04 15.70 22.97
N LYS A 439 -4.90 14.68 22.80
CA LYS A 439 -4.49 13.28 22.64
C LYS A 439 -4.60 12.94 21.16
N ASP A 440 -3.47 12.84 20.48
CA ASP A 440 -3.48 12.51 19.06
C ASP A 440 -4.20 11.17 18.81
N PRO A 441 -4.80 10.96 17.64
CA PRO A 441 -5.36 9.67 17.23
C PRO A 441 -4.49 8.46 17.53
N VAL A 442 -3.17 8.54 17.37
CA VAL A 442 -2.26 7.42 17.67
C VAL A 442 -2.18 7.11 19.17
N ASN A 443 -2.17 8.16 20.04
CA ASN A 443 -2.24 7.94 21.49
C ASN A 443 -3.59 7.32 21.89
N GLN A 444 -4.69 7.76 21.25
CA GLN A 444 -6.02 7.20 21.51
C GLN A 444 -6.08 5.72 21.13
N ALA A 445 -5.53 5.33 19.97
CA ALA A 445 -5.45 3.93 19.55
C ALA A 445 -4.67 3.08 20.57
N ALA A 446 -3.54 3.59 21.05
CA ALA A 446 -2.72 2.91 22.07
C ALA A 446 -3.49 2.70 23.39
N LEU A 447 -4.22 3.72 23.86
CA LEU A 447 -5.05 3.60 25.08
C LEU A 447 -6.14 2.53 24.94
N VAL A 448 -6.80 2.47 23.76
CA VAL A 448 -7.80 1.43 23.50
C VAL A 448 -7.15 0.04 23.43
N ALA A 449 -5.99 -0.07 22.77
CA ALA A 449 -5.23 -1.32 22.68
C ALA A 449 -4.80 -1.85 24.05
N ILE A 450 -4.32 -0.96 24.95
CA ILE A 450 -3.97 -1.32 26.33
C ILE A 450 -5.19 -1.86 27.08
N ASN A 451 -6.35 -1.18 27.00
CA ASN A 451 -7.58 -1.64 27.65
C ASN A 451 -8.01 -3.04 27.18
N VAL A 452 -7.79 -3.35 25.89
CA VAL A 452 -8.07 -4.68 25.32
C VAL A 452 -7.03 -5.71 25.80
N LEU A 453 -5.75 -5.39 25.70
CA LEU A 453 -4.64 -6.28 26.08
C LEU A 453 -4.71 -6.68 27.56
N GLU A 454 -5.00 -5.71 28.44
CA GLU A 454 -5.13 -5.91 29.89
C GLU A 454 -6.49 -6.51 30.32
N GLY A 455 -7.39 -6.78 29.36
CA GLY A 455 -8.70 -7.36 29.65
C GLY A 455 -9.67 -6.42 30.36
N GLN A 456 -9.38 -5.12 30.36
CA GLN A 456 -10.30 -4.09 30.88
C GLN A 456 -11.54 -3.97 30.00
N ILE A 457 -11.42 -4.27 28.70
CA ILE A 457 -12.52 -4.35 27.75
C ILE A 457 -12.38 -5.61 26.91
N ARG A 458 -13.48 -6.31 26.74
CA ARG A 458 -13.64 -7.33 25.68
C ARG A 458 -14.21 -6.66 24.45
N GLN A 459 -13.81 -7.14 23.28
CA GLN A 459 -14.34 -6.63 22.02
C GLN A 459 -14.66 -7.75 21.03
N VAL A 460 -15.51 -7.41 20.07
CA VAL A 460 -15.72 -8.13 18.81
C VAL A 460 -15.49 -7.16 17.65
N HIS A 461 -14.99 -7.68 16.54
CA HIS A 461 -14.73 -6.88 15.35
C HIS A 461 -15.99 -6.70 14.50
N VAL A 462 -16.04 -5.66 13.66
CA VAL A 462 -17.19 -5.36 12.78
C VAL A 462 -17.56 -6.54 11.88
N SER A 463 -16.59 -7.33 11.44
CA SER A 463 -16.80 -8.54 10.62
C SER A 463 -17.63 -9.62 11.30
N GLN A 464 -17.70 -9.60 12.65
CA GLN A 464 -18.45 -10.58 13.43
C GLN A 464 -19.92 -10.15 13.68
N VAL A 465 -20.25 -8.87 13.42
CA VAL A 465 -21.55 -8.29 13.81
C VAL A 465 -22.72 -8.91 13.05
N ARG A 466 -22.57 -9.19 11.76
CA ARG A 466 -23.61 -9.89 10.97
C ARG A 466 -24.00 -11.22 11.62
N GLY A 467 -23.03 -11.98 12.09
CA GLY A 467 -23.27 -13.22 12.83
C GLY A 467 -23.95 -13.02 14.19
N LEU A 468 -23.69 -11.87 14.87
CA LEU A 468 -24.39 -11.51 16.10
C LEU A 468 -25.88 -11.24 15.84
N VAL A 469 -26.18 -10.42 14.83
CA VAL A 469 -27.56 -10.10 14.42
C VAL A 469 -28.32 -11.36 13.99
N ALA A 470 -27.69 -12.20 13.17
CA ALA A 470 -28.32 -13.42 12.65
C ALA A 470 -28.73 -14.43 13.76
N ARG A 471 -27.99 -14.49 14.87
CA ARG A 471 -28.34 -15.36 16.02
C ARG A 471 -29.16 -14.67 17.09
N GLY A 472 -29.64 -13.44 16.86
CA GLY A 472 -30.47 -12.69 17.82
C GLY A 472 -29.73 -12.33 19.11
N ALA A 473 -28.41 -12.00 19.02
CA ALA A 473 -27.63 -11.59 20.18
C ALA A 473 -28.20 -10.30 20.82
N TYR A 474 -28.08 -10.16 22.13
CA TYR A 474 -28.54 -8.97 22.84
C TYR A 474 -27.55 -7.81 22.56
N ILE A 475 -27.96 -6.88 21.70
CA ILE A 475 -27.15 -5.73 21.29
C ILE A 475 -27.77 -4.46 21.87
N VAL A 476 -26.93 -3.63 22.50
CA VAL A 476 -27.33 -2.34 23.08
C VAL A 476 -26.71 -1.20 22.29
N ASP A 477 -27.54 -0.36 21.72
CA ASP A 477 -27.15 0.91 21.11
C ASP A 477 -27.24 2.02 22.15
N VAL A 478 -26.09 2.58 22.55
CA VAL A 478 -26.03 3.63 23.57
C VAL A 478 -26.03 5.05 22.99
N ARG A 479 -26.39 5.19 21.70
CA ARG A 479 -26.59 6.49 21.06
C ARG A 479 -27.90 7.14 21.50
N GLU A 480 -28.00 8.44 21.25
CA GLU A 480 -29.23 9.17 21.54
C GLU A 480 -30.40 8.71 20.65
N PRO A 481 -31.68 8.86 21.07
CA PRO A 481 -32.83 8.36 20.32
C PRO A 481 -32.91 8.86 18.88
N GLY A 482 -32.49 10.12 18.62
CA GLY A 482 -32.46 10.68 17.26
C GLY A 482 -31.45 9.99 16.35
N GLU A 483 -30.27 9.62 16.87
CA GLU A 483 -29.26 8.86 16.12
C GLU A 483 -29.76 7.44 15.83
N TYR A 484 -30.40 6.80 16.79
CA TYR A 484 -31.00 5.46 16.63
C TYR A 484 -32.11 5.46 15.57
N ALA A 485 -32.99 6.47 15.61
CA ALA A 485 -34.08 6.60 14.64
C ALA A 485 -33.58 6.84 13.21
N ALA A 486 -32.43 7.52 13.05
CA ALA A 486 -31.81 7.75 11.74
C ALA A 486 -31.16 6.51 11.11
N GLY A 487 -30.95 5.44 11.90
CA GLY A 487 -30.42 4.16 11.46
C GLY A 487 -29.84 3.37 12.63
N HIS A 488 -30.12 2.08 12.70
CA HIS A 488 -29.65 1.19 13.77
C HIS A 488 -29.50 -0.25 13.30
N LEU A 489 -28.85 -1.09 14.10
CA LEU A 489 -28.77 -2.54 13.88
C LEU A 489 -30.14 -3.20 14.11
N ASN A 490 -30.54 -4.08 13.23
CA ASN A 490 -31.77 -4.86 13.36
C ASN A 490 -31.76 -5.63 14.69
N GLY A 491 -32.81 -5.42 15.50
CA GLY A 491 -32.95 -6.05 16.82
C GLY A 491 -32.12 -5.43 17.95
N ALA A 492 -31.44 -4.32 17.73
CA ALA A 492 -30.72 -3.63 18.80
C ALA A 492 -31.69 -2.88 19.76
N HIS A 493 -31.33 -2.87 21.04
CA HIS A 493 -32.04 -2.15 22.11
C HIS A 493 -31.43 -0.77 22.31
N ASN A 494 -32.21 0.29 22.15
CA ASN A 494 -31.70 1.65 22.40
C ASN A 494 -31.79 2.01 23.89
N ILE A 495 -30.64 2.09 24.53
CA ILE A 495 -30.49 2.54 25.92
C ILE A 495 -29.40 3.64 25.90
N PRO A 496 -29.78 4.91 25.69
CA PRO A 496 -28.83 6.00 25.58
C PRO A 496 -27.89 6.09 26.78
N LEU A 497 -26.63 6.44 26.56
CA LEU A 497 -25.65 6.60 27.64
C LEU A 497 -26.12 7.57 28.71
N THR A 498 -26.87 8.61 28.33
CA THR A 498 -27.47 9.60 29.22
C THR A 498 -28.51 9.00 30.18
N GLN A 499 -29.18 7.92 29.76
CA GLN A 499 -30.22 7.21 30.53
C GLN A 499 -29.72 5.87 31.13
N LEU A 500 -28.49 5.46 30.82
CA LEU A 500 -27.99 4.13 31.13
C LEU A 500 -28.12 3.77 32.62
N ARG A 501 -27.78 4.68 33.52
CA ARG A 501 -27.81 4.44 34.98
C ARG A 501 -29.21 4.18 35.49
N GLU A 502 -30.22 4.80 34.90
CA GLU A 502 -31.63 4.64 35.27
C GLU A 502 -32.23 3.35 34.68
N ARG A 503 -31.75 2.97 33.47
CA ARG A 503 -32.30 1.88 32.66
C ARG A 503 -31.43 0.62 32.64
N MET A 504 -30.33 0.57 33.40
CA MET A 504 -29.42 -0.60 33.37
C MET A 504 -30.08 -1.92 33.80
N ALA A 505 -31.15 -1.87 34.57
CA ALA A 505 -31.91 -3.06 34.94
C ALA A 505 -32.60 -3.76 33.74
N GLU A 506 -32.75 -3.08 32.59
CA GLU A 506 -33.25 -3.67 31.36
C GLU A 506 -32.21 -4.58 30.68
N ILE A 507 -30.92 -4.45 31.05
CA ILE A 507 -29.81 -5.20 30.45
C ILE A 507 -29.64 -6.52 31.19
N PRO A 508 -29.71 -7.69 30.52
CA PRO A 508 -29.57 -8.98 31.15
C PRO A 508 -28.13 -9.22 31.64
N LYS A 509 -28.00 -9.99 32.75
CA LYS A 509 -26.69 -10.38 33.33
C LYS A 509 -26.28 -11.82 33.02
N ASP A 510 -27.19 -12.60 32.47
CA ASP A 510 -27.08 -14.06 32.27
C ASP A 510 -26.78 -14.47 30.82
N VAL A 511 -26.83 -13.53 29.90
CA VAL A 511 -26.47 -13.74 28.48
C VAL A 511 -25.42 -12.73 28.02
N PRO A 512 -24.61 -13.03 26.99
CA PRO A 512 -23.66 -12.06 26.42
C PRO A 512 -24.36 -10.81 25.88
N VAL A 513 -23.86 -9.65 26.24
CA VAL A 513 -24.37 -8.33 25.81
C VAL A 513 -23.31 -7.60 25.01
N TYR A 514 -23.69 -7.12 23.84
CA TYR A 514 -22.81 -6.40 22.93
C TYR A 514 -23.21 -4.93 22.86
N LEU A 515 -22.26 -4.03 23.07
CA LEU A 515 -22.55 -2.60 23.10
C LEU A 515 -21.85 -1.90 21.92
N HIS A 516 -22.56 -0.97 21.33
CA HIS A 516 -21.98 -0.02 20.38
C HIS A 516 -22.54 1.39 20.59
N CYS A 517 -21.82 2.36 20.04
CA CYS A 517 -22.29 3.73 19.88
C CYS A 517 -22.04 4.21 18.45
N ARG A 518 -21.63 5.44 18.24
CA ARG A 518 -21.21 5.96 16.91
C ARG A 518 -19.81 5.46 16.54
N SER A 519 -18.80 5.64 17.45
CA SER A 519 -17.37 5.46 17.18
C SER A 519 -16.62 4.77 18.34
N SER A 520 -17.29 3.95 19.15
CA SER A 520 -16.81 3.16 20.30
C SER A 520 -16.49 3.93 21.59
N GLN A 521 -16.46 5.26 21.62
CA GLN A 521 -16.13 6.00 22.84
C GLN A 521 -17.26 5.95 23.89
N ARG A 522 -18.51 6.21 23.50
CA ARG A 522 -19.67 6.17 24.42
C ARG A 522 -19.96 4.73 24.88
N SER A 523 -19.77 3.73 24.03
CA SER A 523 -19.93 2.31 24.41
C SER A 523 -18.85 1.89 25.40
N TYR A 524 -17.63 2.39 25.28
CA TYR A 524 -16.59 2.21 26.31
C TYR A 524 -17.03 2.77 27.67
N TYR A 525 -17.55 3.99 27.72
CA TYR A 525 -18.06 4.58 28.97
C TYR A 525 -19.24 3.78 29.55
N ALA A 526 -20.13 3.28 28.67
CA ALA A 526 -21.23 2.41 29.08
C ALA A 526 -20.74 1.11 29.71
N ILE A 527 -19.74 0.45 29.08
CA ILE A 527 -19.14 -0.79 29.60
C ILE A 527 -18.48 -0.55 30.95
N CYS A 528 -17.72 0.53 31.12
CA CYS A 528 -17.11 0.88 32.40
C CYS A 528 -18.17 1.10 33.49
N CYS A 529 -19.26 1.80 33.16
CA CYS A 529 -20.38 1.99 34.05
C CYS A 529 -21.03 0.65 34.47
N LEU A 530 -21.35 -0.20 33.49
CA LEU A 530 -21.99 -1.50 33.73
C LEU A 530 -21.08 -2.42 34.55
N ARG A 531 -19.79 -2.52 34.25
CA ARG A 531 -18.83 -3.31 35.03
C ARG A 531 -18.75 -2.84 36.48
N GLY A 532 -18.74 -1.50 36.70
CA GLY A 532 -18.80 -0.93 38.06
C GLY A 532 -20.08 -1.32 38.84
N HIS A 533 -21.12 -1.79 38.14
CA HIS A 533 -22.39 -2.30 38.72
C HIS A 533 -22.53 -3.83 38.64
N GLY A 534 -21.41 -4.53 38.41
CA GLY A 534 -21.35 -6.00 38.46
C GLY A 534 -21.85 -6.72 37.19
N TYR A 535 -21.80 -6.06 36.02
CA TYR A 535 -22.03 -6.72 34.73
C TYR A 535 -20.69 -7.22 34.18
N GLU A 536 -20.50 -8.53 34.12
CA GLU A 536 -19.28 -9.15 33.60
C GLU A 536 -19.44 -9.67 32.15
N ASN A 537 -20.66 -9.66 31.62
CA ASN A 537 -21.07 -10.23 30.34
C ASN A 537 -21.08 -9.23 29.18
N VAL A 538 -20.51 -8.04 29.38
CA VAL A 538 -20.53 -6.93 28.41
C VAL A 538 -19.30 -6.90 27.50
N THR A 539 -19.50 -6.67 26.20
CA THR A 539 -18.49 -6.70 25.16
C THR A 539 -18.69 -5.50 24.21
N ASN A 540 -17.63 -4.81 23.86
CA ASN A 540 -17.68 -3.70 22.90
C ASN A 540 -17.67 -4.20 21.45
N ILE A 541 -18.40 -3.55 20.57
CA ILE A 541 -18.25 -3.71 19.12
C ILE A 541 -17.22 -2.66 18.65
N SER A 542 -16.02 -3.13 18.27
CA SER A 542 -14.93 -2.29 17.76
C SER A 542 -15.38 -1.59 16.48
N GLY A 543 -15.07 -0.29 16.33
CA GLY A 543 -15.54 0.51 15.19
C GLY A 543 -16.99 0.99 15.28
N SER A 544 -17.81 0.34 16.12
CA SER A 544 -19.20 0.73 16.40
C SER A 544 -20.06 0.93 15.14
N PHE A 545 -21.10 1.77 15.21
CA PHE A 545 -22.08 1.93 14.14
C PHE A 545 -21.47 2.48 12.84
N LEU A 546 -20.50 3.40 12.93
CA LEU A 546 -19.82 3.93 11.77
C LEU A 546 -19.00 2.84 11.06
N GLY A 547 -18.20 2.08 11.82
CA GLY A 547 -17.44 0.97 11.27
C GLY A 547 -18.33 -0.12 10.67
N ILE A 548 -19.45 -0.46 11.32
CA ILE A 548 -20.44 -1.43 10.79
C ILE A 548 -21.05 -0.90 9.49
N SER A 549 -21.46 0.37 9.45
CA SER A 549 -22.05 0.99 8.24
C SER A 549 -21.08 0.94 7.07
N LEU A 550 -19.80 1.30 7.30
CA LEU A 550 -18.76 1.26 6.28
C LEU A 550 -18.44 -0.16 5.82
N TYR A 551 -18.39 -1.12 6.77
CA TYR A 551 -18.07 -2.51 6.47
C TYR A 551 -19.15 -3.20 5.64
N GLU A 552 -20.43 -2.99 5.97
CA GLU A 552 -21.54 -3.71 5.35
C GLU A 552 -22.02 -3.09 4.02
N TYR A 553 -21.97 -1.76 3.90
CA TYR A 553 -22.60 -1.01 2.79
C TYR A 553 -22.23 -1.53 1.41
N PHE A 554 -20.92 -1.52 1.08
CA PHE A 554 -20.49 -1.90 -0.27
C PHE A 554 -20.79 -3.37 -0.58
N GLN A 555 -20.58 -4.24 0.40
CA GLN A 555 -20.86 -5.67 0.26
C GLN A 555 -22.36 -5.94 0.10
N ASP A 556 -23.23 -5.29 0.87
CA ASP A 556 -24.67 -5.45 0.77
C ASP A 556 -25.17 -4.96 -0.60
N LYS A 557 -24.68 -3.79 -1.05
CA LYS A 557 -25.02 -3.21 -2.36
C LYS A 557 -24.60 -4.10 -3.53
N THR A 558 -23.38 -4.65 -3.49
CA THR A 558 -22.80 -5.36 -4.65
C THR A 558 -23.10 -6.86 -4.68
N GLN A 559 -23.37 -7.46 -3.51
CA GLN A 559 -23.68 -8.89 -3.39
C GLN A 559 -25.19 -9.17 -3.20
N GLY A 560 -26.03 -8.12 -3.13
CA GLY A 560 -27.47 -8.25 -2.89
C GLY A 560 -27.80 -8.88 -1.54
N ARG A 561 -26.95 -8.68 -0.52
CA ARG A 561 -27.20 -9.21 0.82
C ARG A 561 -28.29 -8.41 1.53
N GLU A 562 -29.11 -9.09 2.33
CA GLU A 562 -30.08 -8.41 3.19
C GLU A 562 -29.35 -7.55 4.22
N PRO A 563 -29.62 -6.22 4.30
CA PRO A 563 -28.97 -5.35 5.25
C PRO A 563 -29.27 -5.72 6.70
N ILE A 564 -28.23 -5.68 7.54
CA ILE A 564 -28.37 -5.83 9.00
C ILE A 564 -28.64 -4.50 9.71
N LEU A 565 -28.67 -3.43 8.97
CA LEU A 565 -28.94 -2.05 9.38
C LEU A 565 -30.26 -1.57 8.79
N THR A 566 -31.04 -0.82 9.55
CA THR A 566 -32.27 -0.17 9.06
C THR A 566 -31.95 0.97 8.06
N ALA A 567 -30.83 1.63 8.24
CA ALA A 567 -30.23 2.60 7.34
C ALA A 567 -28.72 2.74 7.62
N TYR A 568 -27.94 3.02 6.58
CA TYR A 568 -26.53 3.38 6.71
C TYR A 568 -26.39 4.86 7.05
N ASN A 569 -25.38 5.20 7.85
CA ASN A 569 -25.05 6.58 8.14
C ASN A 569 -23.52 6.74 8.24
N PHE A 570 -22.96 7.64 7.46
CA PHE A 570 -21.51 7.86 7.33
C PHE A 570 -21.07 9.21 7.92
N ASP A 571 -22.02 10.11 8.26
CA ASP A 571 -21.76 11.47 8.77
C ASP A 571 -21.44 11.51 10.27
#